data_7882fbe3186f7a4eaeafe01f6b64797d
#
_entry.id   7882fbe3186f7a4eaeafe01f6b64797d
#
_cell.length_a   1.000
_cell.length_b   1.000
_cell.length_c   1.000
_cell.angle_alpha   90.00
_cell.angle_beta   90.00
_cell.angle_gamma   90.00
#
_symmetry.space_group_name_H-M   'P 1'
#
loop_
_entity.id
_entity.type
_entity.pdbx_description
1 polymer ?
#
loop_
_entity_poly.entity_id
_entity_poly.type
_entity_poly.pdbx_seq_one_letter_code
_entity_poly.pdbx_strand_id
1 'polypeptide(L)'
;MLKIYGASTFNATKVLFTAEELGLSFDYIHLDFTKGDHKSASHLARHPLGKVPAIEHDGRYLFESASLCRYLANISSKKLYSADPYEAAQIDQMIDLICHHAGRWLAVYFYQEVVMMKYYKKEADEKAIAEAKGFLDQQLPFLEKTFAANEYLCGKQLTIADTVAFPYFQACQSTSVALDSYPAIQAWIAKLSHRPSFQKALALMPQ
;
A
#
# COMPACT_ATOMS: atom_id res chain seq x y z
N MET A 1 -9.42 16.89 -13.73
CA MET A 1 -8.08 16.97 -13.09
C MET A 1 -8.05 16.04 -11.89
N LEU A 2 -6.99 15.23 -11.75
CA LEU A 2 -6.86 14.24 -10.67
C LEU A 2 -6.18 14.88 -9.45
N LYS A 3 -6.76 14.72 -8.25
CA LYS A 3 -6.16 15.10 -6.98
C LYS A 3 -6.11 13.89 -6.07
N ILE A 4 -5.00 13.70 -5.34
CA ILE A 4 -4.81 12.63 -4.37
C ILE A 4 -4.65 13.27 -2.99
N TYR A 5 -5.58 12.97 -2.09
CA TYR A 5 -5.56 13.41 -0.70
C TYR A 5 -4.95 12.31 0.17
N GLY A 6 -3.88 12.62 0.88
CA GLY A 6 -3.15 11.61 1.66
C GLY A 6 -2.38 12.20 2.84
N ALA A 7 -1.75 11.32 3.59
CA ALA A 7 -0.79 11.64 4.65
C ALA A 7 0.37 10.63 4.53
N SER A 8 1.43 10.79 5.32
CA SER A 8 2.58 9.87 5.33
C SER A 8 2.20 8.49 5.88
N THR A 9 1.48 7.72 5.10
CA THR A 9 0.98 6.37 5.44
C THR A 9 1.21 5.40 4.28
N PHE A 10 1.44 4.13 4.58
CA PHE A 10 1.58 3.10 3.54
C PHE A 10 0.36 3.00 2.60
N ASN A 11 -0.85 3.34 3.08
CA ASN A 11 -2.04 3.34 2.22
C ASN A 11 -2.03 4.49 1.20
N ALA A 12 -1.56 5.70 1.57
CA ALA A 12 -1.37 6.78 0.62
C ALA A 12 -0.22 6.47 -0.34
N THR A 13 0.86 5.85 0.16
CA THR A 13 2.01 5.43 -0.65
C THR A 13 1.59 4.49 -1.79
N LYS A 14 0.66 3.56 -1.56
CA LYS A 14 0.12 2.67 -2.62
C LYS A 14 -0.41 3.46 -3.82
N VAL A 15 -1.22 4.47 -3.54
CA VAL A 15 -1.89 5.27 -4.58
C VAL A 15 -0.89 6.18 -5.29
N LEU A 16 -0.01 6.84 -4.53
CA LEU A 16 1.04 7.69 -5.09
C LEU A 16 2.02 6.90 -5.95
N PHE A 17 2.49 5.75 -5.45
CA PHE A 17 3.36 4.86 -6.20
C PHE A 17 2.70 4.37 -7.50
N THR A 18 1.42 3.97 -7.43
CA THR A 18 0.67 3.55 -8.62
C THR A 18 0.53 4.71 -9.62
N ALA A 19 0.19 5.91 -9.16
CA ALA A 19 0.03 7.08 -10.03
C ALA A 19 1.35 7.48 -10.71
N GLU A 20 2.47 7.50 -9.97
CA GLU A 20 3.80 7.77 -10.50
C GLU A 20 4.28 6.69 -11.48
N GLU A 21 4.02 5.42 -11.19
CA GLU A 21 4.38 4.31 -12.09
C GLU A 21 3.60 4.35 -13.40
N LEU A 22 2.35 4.78 -13.36
CA LEU A 22 1.50 4.99 -14.53
C LEU A 22 1.84 6.27 -15.31
N GLY A 23 2.64 7.18 -14.72
CA GLY A 23 2.98 8.47 -15.31
C GLY A 23 1.78 9.42 -15.38
N LEU A 24 0.84 9.32 -14.44
CA LEU A 24 -0.33 10.18 -14.38
C LEU A 24 0.04 11.58 -13.86
N SER A 25 -0.59 12.61 -14.42
CA SER A 25 -0.53 13.97 -13.86
C SER A 25 -1.58 14.12 -12.77
N PHE A 26 -1.15 14.54 -11.58
CA PHE A 26 -2.04 14.73 -10.42
C PHE A 26 -1.49 15.78 -9.47
N ASP A 27 -2.38 16.37 -8.67
CA ASP A 27 -2.03 17.20 -7.50
C ASP A 27 -2.06 16.34 -6.24
N TYR A 28 -0.98 16.33 -5.46
CA TYR A 28 -0.98 15.72 -4.14
C TYR A 28 -1.33 16.75 -3.07
N ILE A 29 -2.36 16.47 -2.28
CA ILE A 29 -2.81 17.30 -1.15
C ILE A 29 -2.51 16.55 0.15
N HIS A 30 -1.48 17.00 0.86
CA HIS A 30 -1.16 16.46 2.17
C HIS A 30 -2.18 16.87 3.22
N LEU A 31 -2.65 15.91 4.02
CA LEU A 31 -3.54 16.12 5.17
C LEU A 31 -2.77 15.95 6.47
N ASP A 32 -2.68 17.00 7.25
CA ASP A 32 -2.02 17.00 8.55
C ASP A 32 -2.96 16.43 9.63
N PHE A 33 -2.66 15.23 10.10
CA PHE A 33 -3.43 14.57 11.15
C PHE A 33 -3.40 15.31 12.48
N THR A 34 -2.31 16.04 12.76
CA THR A 34 -2.17 16.82 14.00
C THR A 34 -3.11 18.02 14.03
N LYS A 35 -3.45 18.56 12.85
CA LYS A 35 -4.44 19.64 12.68
C LYS A 35 -5.88 19.13 12.54
N GLY A 36 -6.05 17.82 12.44
CA GLY A 36 -7.36 17.23 12.24
C GLY A 36 -7.91 17.37 10.81
N ASP A 37 -7.07 17.66 9.80
CA ASP A 37 -7.50 17.88 8.40
C ASP A 37 -8.36 16.72 7.87
N HIS A 38 -8.02 15.49 8.25
CA HIS A 38 -8.77 14.29 7.88
C HIS A 38 -10.18 14.21 8.50
N LYS A 39 -10.51 15.07 9.47
CA LYS A 39 -11.82 15.18 10.11
C LYS A 39 -12.58 16.44 9.68
N SER A 40 -12.02 17.26 8.82
CA SER A 40 -12.71 18.43 8.27
C SER A 40 -13.95 18.01 7.48
N ALA A 41 -14.97 18.88 7.46
CA ALA A 41 -16.20 18.62 6.70
C ALA A 41 -15.92 18.37 5.22
N SER A 42 -14.94 19.09 4.64
CA SER A 42 -14.53 18.91 3.24
C SER A 42 -13.89 17.55 2.98
N HIS A 43 -13.12 16.99 3.93
CA HIS A 43 -12.54 15.67 3.77
C HIS A 43 -13.55 14.55 4.06
N LEU A 44 -14.43 14.74 5.04
CA LEU A 44 -15.52 13.79 5.31
C LEU A 44 -16.47 13.63 4.13
N ALA A 45 -16.64 14.67 3.31
CA ALA A 45 -17.38 14.56 2.04
C ALA A 45 -16.65 13.68 1.00
N ARG A 46 -15.30 13.56 1.05
CA ARG A 46 -14.49 12.71 0.16
C ARG A 46 -14.37 11.29 0.70
N HIS A 47 -14.21 11.16 2.01
CA HIS A 47 -14.03 9.86 2.69
C HIS A 47 -14.88 9.84 3.99
N PRO A 48 -16.02 9.13 4.02
CA PRO A 48 -16.99 9.23 5.11
C PRO A 48 -16.45 8.81 6.48
N LEU A 49 -15.38 7.99 6.52
CA LEU A 49 -14.71 7.61 7.76
C LEU A 49 -13.57 8.56 8.14
N GLY A 50 -13.29 9.61 7.34
CA GLY A 50 -12.18 10.52 7.55
C GLY A 50 -10.84 9.82 7.58
N LYS A 51 -10.64 8.87 6.67
CA LYS A 51 -9.36 8.16 6.47
C LYS A 51 -8.67 8.66 5.19
N VAL A 52 -7.45 8.21 4.97
CA VAL A 52 -6.66 8.46 3.77
C VAL A 52 -6.19 7.13 3.18
N PRO A 53 -5.95 7.06 1.87
CA PRO A 53 -6.13 8.09 0.86
C PRO A 53 -7.59 8.25 0.38
N ALA A 54 -7.86 9.40 -0.24
CA ALA A 54 -9.01 9.61 -1.12
C ALA A 54 -8.56 10.30 -2.41
N ILE A 55 -9.30 10.15 -3.50
CA ILE A 55 -9.06 10.92 -4.71
C ILE A 55 -10.29 11.74 -5.09
N GLU A 56 -10.01 12.83 -5.81
CA GLU A 56 -11.00 13.60 -6.58
C GLU A 56 -10.59 13.55 -8.05
N HIS A 57 -11.48 13.11 -8.91
CA HIS A 57 -11.27 13.15 -10.34
C HIS A 57 -12.52 13.69 -11.02
N ASP A 58 -12.38 14.87 -11.66
CA ASP A 58 -13.47 15.59 -12.34
C ASP A 58 -14.73 15.75 -11.47
N GLY A 59 -14.51 16.17 -10.20
CA GLY A 59 -15.58 16.43 -9.24
C GLY A 59 -16.20 15.17 -8.61
N ARG A 60 -15.66 13.98 -8.87
CA ARG A 60 -16.11 12.72 -8.27
C ARG A 60 -15.08 12.24 -7.26
N TYR A 61 -15.54 11.64 -6.17
CA TYR A 61 -14.70 11.15 -5.08
C TYR A 61 -14.68 9.63 -5.04
N LEU A 62 -13.49 9.07 -4.77
CA LEU A 62 -13.30 7.65 -4.49
C LEU A 62 -12.36 7.50 -3.29
N PHE A 63 -12.50 6.39 -2.59
CA PHE A 63 -11.67 5.99 -1.45
C PHE A 63 -11.44 4.48 -1.49
N GLU A 64 -10.70 3.92 -0.51
CA GLU A 64 -10.11 2.58 -0.46
C GLU A 64 -8.89 2.45 -1.38
N SER A 65 -7.71 2.37 -0.77
CA SER A 65 -6.43 2.46 -1.51
C SER A 65 -6.29 1.46 -2.64
N ALA A 66 -6.70 0.20 -2.46
CA ALA A 66 -6.66 -0.82 -3.51
C ALA A 66 -7.64 -0.52 -4.65
N SER A 67 -8.85 -0.02 -4.33
CA SER A 67 -9.82 0.42 -5.35
C SER A 67 -9.31 1.61 -6.13
N LEU A 68 -8.62 2.55 -5.45
CA LEU A 68 -7.98 3.69 -6.12
C LEU A 68 -6.90 3.23 -7.10
N CYS A 69 -6.04 2.28 -6.71
CA CYS A 69 -5.03 1.72 -7.62
C CYS A 69 -5.67 1.06 -8.86
N ARG A 70 -6.75 0.29 -8.69
CA ARG A 70 -7.53 -0.29 -9.81
C ARG A 70 -8.10 0.80 -10.71
N TYR A 71 -8.67 1.85 -10.13
CA TYR A 71 -9.22 2.98 -10.89
C TYR A 71 -8.14 3.68 -11.71
N LEU A 72 -6.99 4.02 -11.11
CA LEU A 72 -5.87 4.67 -11.79
C LEU A 72 -5.34 3.83 -12.95
N ALA A 73 -5.19 2.52 -12.75
CA ALA A 73 -4.80 1.60 -13.81
C ALA A 73 -5.82 1.57 -14.97
N ASN A 74 -7.12 1.58 -14.66
CA ASN A 74 -8.17 1.57 -15.68
C ASN A 74 -8.20 2.85 -16.54
N ILE A 75 -7.97 4.03 -15.95
CA ILE A 75 -7.95 5.31 -16.71
C ILE A 75 -6.64 5.54 -17.47
N SER A 76 -5.60 4.72 -17.25
CA SER A 76 -4.26 4.85 -17.84
C SER A 76 -3.95 3.79 -18.91
N SER A 77 -4.94 3.35 -19.67
CA SER A 77 -4.77 2.31 -20.70
C SER A 77 -4.30 0.94 -20.15
N LYS A 78 -4.55 0.70 -18.86
CA LYS A 78 -4.32 -0.59 -18.16
C LYS A 78 -2.87 -1.09 -18.15
N LYS A 79 -1.89 -0.21 -18.14
CA LYS A 79 -0.47 -0.59 -18.15
C LYS A 79 -0.04 -1.53 -17.02
N LEU A 80 -0.63 -1.37 -15.82
CA LEU A 80 -0.35 -2.20 -14.63
C LEU A 80 -1.50 -3.15 -14.30
N TYR A 81 -2.42 -3.33 -15.25
CA TYR A 81 -3.62 -4.16 -15.09
C TYR A 81 -3.96 -4.79 -16.44
N SER A 82 -4.78 -5.83 -16.48
CA SER A 82 -5.11 -6.50 -17.75
C SER A 82 -6.49 -6.11 -18.29
N ALA A 83 -6.63 -6.18 -19.62
CA ALA A 83 -7.92 -6.12 -20.31
C ALA A 83 -8.58 -7.51 -20.40
N ASP A 84 -7.77 -8.57 -20.27
CA ASP A 84 -8.28 -9.94 -20.17
C ASP A 84 -8.92 -10.16 -18.81
N PRO A 85 -10.17 -10.62 -18.72
CA PRO A 85 -10.87 -10.79 -17.46
C PRO A 85 -10.21 -11.80 -16.50
N TYR A 86 -9.59 -12.85 -17.02
CA TYR A 86 -8.93 -13.86 -16.21
C TYR A 86 -7.63 -13.33 -15.60
N GLU A 87 -6.78 -12.68 -16.40
CA GLU A 87 -5.58 -12.03 -15.92
C GLU A 87 -5.90 -10.91 -14.92
N ALA A 88 -6.94 -10.11 -15.20
CA ALA A 88 -7.42 -9.09 -14.26
C ALA A 88 -7.83 -9.71 -12.92
N ALA A 89 -8.57 -10.83 -12.96
CA ALA A 89 -8.97 -11.55 -11.75
C ALA A 89 -7.77 -12.14 -10.99
N GLN A 90 -6.72 -12.58 -11.68
CA GLN A 90 -5.49 -13.02 -11.02
C GLN A 90 -4.76 -11.89 -10.28
N ILE A 91 -4.72 -10.69 -10.89
CA ILE A 91 -4.17 -9.49 -10.25
C ILE A 91 -5.02 -9.12 -9.02
N ASP A 92 -6.34 -9.11 -9.16
CA ASP A 92 -7.27 -8.81 -8.06
C ASP A 92 -7.17 -9.84 -6.93
N GLN A 93 -7.04 -11.12 -7.25
CA GLN A 93 -6.81 -12.20 -6.29
C GLN A 93 -5.58 -11.93 -5.42
N MET A 94 -4.47 -11.48 -6.03
CA MET A 94 -3.26 -11.17 -5.27
C MET A 94 -3.41 -9.90 -4.44
N ILE A 95 -4.11 -8.88 -4.94
CA ILE A 95 -4.44 -7.68 -4.17
C ILE A 95 -5.26 -8.04 -2.94
N ASP A 96 -6.31 -8.85 -3.11
CA ASP A 96 -7.20 -9.22 -2.02
C ASP A 96 -6.50 -10.13 -1.01
N LEU A 97 -5.67 -11.08 -1.49
CA LEU A 97 -4.81 -11.89 -0.62
C LEU A 97 -3.89 -10.99 0.23
N ILE A 98 -3.24 -10.00 -0.37
CA ILE A 98 -2.40 -9.07 0.39
C ILE A 98 -3.25 -8.25 1.36
N CYS A 99 -4.31 -7.61 0.91
CA CYS A 99 -5.08 -6.69 1.76
C CYS A 99 -5.76 -7.38 2.95
N HIS A 100 -6.24 -8.61 2.76
CA HIS A 100 -7.01 -9.32 3.77
C HIS A 100 -6.19 -10.32 4.60
N HIS A 101 -5.00 -10.69 4.13
CA HIS A 101 -4.12 -11.64 4.81
C HIS A 101 -2.77 -10.99 5.18
N ALA A 102 -1.69 -11.23 4.46
CA ALA A 102 -0.35 -10.82 4.87
C ALA A 102 -0.22 -9.32 5.17
N GLY A 103 -0.73 -8.45 4.33
CA GLY A 103 -0.68 -7.01 4.52
C GLY A 103 -1.47 -6.54 5.75
N ARG A 104 -2.60 -7.20 6.08
CA ARG A 104 -3.32 -6.93 7.32
C ARG A 104 -2.43 -7.14 8.54
N TRP A 105 -1.70 -8.24 8.59
CA TRP A 105 -0.86 -8.58 9.73
C TRP A 105 0.42 -7.77 9.78
N LEU A 106 1.00 -7.43 8.64
CA LEU A 106 2.08 -6.45 8.55
C LEU A 106 1.61 -5.08 9.07
N ALA A 107 0.38 -4.66 8.74
CA ALA A 107 -0.18 -3.41 9.27
C ALA A 107 -0.38 -3.44 10.80
N VAL A 108 -0.67 -4.60 11.41
CA VAL A 108 -0.71 -4.74 12.88
C VAL A 108 0.66 -4.48 13.49
N TYR A 109 1.72 -5.08 12.97
CA TYR A 109 3.09 -4.79 13.42
C TYR A 109 3.42 -3.31 13.34
N PHE A 110 3.21 -2.71 12.17
CA PHE A 110 3.45 -1.29 11.98
C PHE A 110 2.63 -0.43 12.95
N TYR A 111 1.36 -0.75 13.14
CA TYR A 111 0.51 -0.01 14.07
C TYR A 111 1.01 -0.12 15.51
N GLN A 112 1.31 -1.32 15.98
CA GLN A 112 1.74 -1.55 17.36
C GLN A 112 3.11 -0.95 17.64
N GLU A 113 4.12 -1.26 16.82
CA GLU A 113 5.51 -0.89 17.12
C GLU A 113 5.88 0.51 16.65
N VAL A 114 5.19 1.08 15.66
CA VAL A 114 5.49 2.42 15.15
C VAL A 114 4.43 3.42 15.59
N VAL A 115 3.15 3.17 15.27
CA VAL A 115 2.10 4.16 15.51
C VAL A 115 1.82 4.32 17.00
N MET A 116 1.60 3.22 17.73
CA MET A 116 1.32 3.26 19.16
C MET A 116 2.49 3.86 19.95
N MET A 117 3.71 3.42 19.67
CA MET A 117 4.90 3.89 20.39
C MET A 117 5.27 5.34 20.02
N LYS A 118 5.35 5.66 18.71
CA LYS A 118 5.84 6.97 18.26
C LYS A 118 4.82 8.09 18.45
N TYR A 119 3.54 7.84 18.11
CA TYR A 119 2.52 8.90 18.11
C TYR A 119 1.66 8.91 19.37
N TYR A 120 1.24 7.74 19.85
CA TYR A 120 0.40 7.65 21.06
C TYR A 120 1.18 7.53 22.37
N LYS A 121 2.50 7.31 22.29
CA LYS A 121 3.39 7.12 23.47
C LYS A 121 2.90 5.98 24.39
N LYS A 122 2.37 4.92 23.78
CA LYS A 122 1.88 3.71 24.46
C LYS A 122 2.76 2.53 24.11
N GLU A 123 2.82 1.55 25.00
CA GLU A 123 3.47 0.28 24.73
C GLU A 123 2.71 -0.50 23.66
N ALA A 124 3.43 -1.33 22.90
CA ALA A 124 2.83 -2.22 21.91
C ALA A 124 2.04 -3.33 22.60
N ASP A 125 0.94 -3.75 21.99
CA ASP A 125 0.18 -4.92 22.42
C ASP A 125 0.88 -6.20 21.95
N GLU A 126 1.62 -6.84 22.84
CA GLU A 126 2.37 -8.07 22.56
C GLU A 126 1.46 -9.23 22.11
N LYS A 127 0.21 -9.28 22.58
CA LYS A 127 -0.75 -10.32 22.14
C LYS A 127 -1.14 -10.12 20.69
N ALA A 128 -1.40 -8.87 20.30
CA ALA A 128 -1.71 -8.54 18.91
C ALA A 128 -0.51 -8.85 17.98
N ILE A 129 0.72 -8.57 18.45
CA ILE A 129 1.95 -8.89 17.69
C ILE A 129 2.13 -10.42 17.58
N ALA A 130 1.92 -11.17 18.67
CA ALA A 130 2.04 -12.61 18.65
C ALA A 130 1.00 -13.27 17.73
N GLU A 131 -0.23 -12.76 17.73
CA GLU A 131 -1.27 -13.21 16.79
C GLU A 131 -0.85 -12.92 15.34
N ALA A 132 -0.42 -11.69 15.04
CA ALA A 132 0.03 -11.30 13.71
C ALA A 132 1.21 -12.17 13.24
N LYS A 133 2.17 -12.46 14.13
CA LYS A 133 3.27 -13.37 13.84
C LYS A 133 2.78 -14.76 13.43
N GLY A 134 1.85 -15.34 14.19
CA GLY A 134 1.30 -16.68 13.91
C GLY A 134 0.67 -16.76 12.50
N PHE A 135 -0.02 -15.72 12.05
CA PHE A 135 -0.58 -15.65 10.71
C PHE A 135 0.49 -15.40 9.65
N LEU A 136 1.47 -14.54 9.90
CA LEU A 136 2.56 -14.29 8.96
C LEU A 136 3.43 -15.55 8.75
N ASP A 137 3.71 -16.31 9.81
CA ASP A 137 4.44 -17.57 9.72
C ASP A 137 3.76 -18.59 8.77
N GLN A 138 2.43 -18.53 8.64
CA GLN A 138 1.67 -19.37 7.72
C GLN A 138 1.61 -18.81 6.28
N GLN A 139 1.68 -17.49 6.12
CA GLN A 139 1.40 -16.82 4.83
C GLN A 139 2.66 -16.41 4.07
N LEU A 140 3.73 -16.02 4.78
CA LEU A 140 4.99 -15.63 4.14
C LEU A 140 5.66 -16.74 3.32
N PRO A 141 5.61 -18.04 3.71
CA PRO A 141 6.14 -19.12 2.87
C PRO A 141 5.48 -19.21 1.49
N PHE A 142 4.18 -18.92 1.38
CA PHE A 142 3.49 -18.84 0.09
C PHE A 142 4.03 -17.69 -0.76
N LEU A 143 4.18 -16.50 -0.17
CA LEU A 143 4.70 -15.32 -0.87
C LEU A 143 6.16 -15.52 -1.27
N GLU A 144 6.97 -16.10 -0.40
CA GLU A 144 8.37 -16.45 -0.70
C GLU A 144 8.45 -17.35 -1.95
N LYS A 145 7.65 -18.41 -1.97
CA LYS A 145 7.58 -19.32 -3.13
C LYS A 145 7.09 -18.60 -4.38
N THR A 146 6.14 -17.68 -4.25
CA THR A 146 5.63 -16.87 -5.37
C THR A 146 6.73 -16.00 -5.96
N PHE A 147 7.48 -15.27 -5.13
CA PHE A 147 8.58 -14.42 -5.59
C PHE A 147 9.82 -15.21 -6.04
N ALA A 148 10.06 -16.39 -5.50
CA ALA A 148 11.13 -17.28 -6.00
C ALA A 148 10.86 -17.79 -7.42
N ALA A 149 9.58 -17.94 -7.79
CA ALA A 149 9.16 -18.39 -9.12
C ALA A 149 8.92 -17.25 -10.11
N ASN A 150 8.74 -16.01 -9.63
CA ASN A 150 8.31 -14.88 -10.44
C ASN A 150 9.09 -13.62 -10.10
N GLU A 151 9.19 -12.73 -11.08
CA GLU A 151 9.84 -11.44 -10.91
C GLU A 151 8.99 -10.45 -10.09
N TYR A 152 7.67 -10.61 -10.14
CA TYR A 152 6.63 -9.82 -9.45
C TYR A 152 5.49 -10.73 -8.99
N LEU A 153 4.54 -10.20 -8.21
CA LEU A 153 3.43 -10.99 -7.64
C LEU A 153 2.61 -11.76 -8.68
N CYS A 154 2.42 -11.19 -9.88
CA CYS A 154 1.61 -11.80 -10.93
C CYS A 154 2.45 -12.25 -12.15
N GLY A 155 3.74 -12.56 -11.96
CA GLY A 155 4.59 -13.08 -13.03
C GLY A 155 5.77 -12.17 -13.37
N LYS A 156 6.01 -11.97 -14.68
CA LYS A 156 7.21 -11.26 -15.17
C LYS A 156 7.10 -9.73 -15.20
N GLN A 157 5.90 -9.19 -15.10
CA GLN A 157 5.64 -7.75 -15.21
C GLN A 157 5.08 -7.20 -13.92
N LEU A 158 5.48 -5.96 -13.61
CA LEU A 158 4.91 -5.20 -12.50
C LEU A 158 3.42 -4.97 -12.75
N THR A 159 2.61 -5.21 -11.73
CA THR A 159 1.18 -4.95 -11.74
C THR A 159 0.78 -4.08 -10.55
N ILE A 160 -0.49 -3.64 -10.50
CA ILE A 160 -1.01 -2.96 -9.32
C ILE A 160 -1.01 -3.85 -8.07
N ALA A 161 -0.93 -5.17 -8.20
CA ALA A 161 -0.75 -6.06 -7.05
C ALA A 161 0.56 -5.75 -6.31
N ASP A 162 1.65 -5.46 -7.04
CA ASP A 162 2.93 -5.10 -6.46
C ASP A 162 2.91 -3.70 -5.83
N THR A 163 2.30 -2.71 -6.50
CA THR A 163 2.23 -1.35 -5.96
C THR A 163 1.33 -1.25 -4.73
N VAL A 164 0.35 -2.15 -4.59
CA VAL A 164 -0.49 -2.29 -3.39
C VAL A 164 0.24 -3.06 -2.28
N ALA A 165 0.96 -4.13 -2.62
CA ALA A 165 1.64 -4.99 -1.64
C ALA A 165 2.87 -4.32 -1.04
N PHE A 166 3.72 -3.75 -1.89
CA PHE A 166 5.03 -3.28 -1.51
C PHE A 166 5.04 -2.29 -0.33
N PRO A 167 4.16 -1.27 -0.26
CA PRO A 167 4.17 -0.34 0.87
C PRO A 167 3.91 -0.97 2.25
N TYR A 168 3.23 -2.11 2.33
CA TYR A 168 3.11 -2.85 3.58
C TYR A 168 4.46 -3.39 4.05
N PHE A 169 5.18 -4.07 3.14
CA PHE A 169 6.50 -4.64 3.45
C PHE A 169 7.54 -3.55 3.72
N GLN A 170 7.52 -2.48 2.95
CA GLN A 170 8.41 -1.34 3.12
C GLN A 170 8.22 -0.68 4.50
N ALA A 171 6.97 -0.44 4.92
CA ALA A 171 6.68 0.12 6.24
C ALA A 171 7.16 -0.80 7.39
N CYS A 172 7.09 -2.11 7.20
CA CYS A 172 7.52 -3.09 8.20
C CYS A 172 9.05 -3.24 8.33
N GLN A 173 9.85 -2.64 7.45
CA GLN A 173 11.30 -2.60 7.64
C GLN A 173 11.74 -1.87 8.92
N SER A 174 10.86 -1.05 9.51
CA SER A 174 11.08 -0.37 10.80
C SER A 174 10.48 -1.11 11.99
N THR A 175 10.07 -2.36 11.82
CA THR A 175 9.44 -3.19 12.84
C THR A 175 10.23 -4.47 13.11
N SER A 176 9.81 -5.24 14.10
CA SER A 176 10.42 -6.53 14.46
C SER A 176 10.00 -7.70 13.55
N VAL A 177 9.30 -7.45 12.46
CA VAL A 177 8.93 -8.50 11.48
C VAL A 177 10.19 -9.15 10.92
N ALA A 178 10.37 -10.45 11.21
CA ALA A 178 11.52 -11.20 10.73
C ALA A 178 11.32 -11.68 9.28
N LEU A 179 12.11 -11.13 8.37
CA LEU A 179 12.11 -11.53 6.95
C LEU A 179 13.40 -12.26 6.54
N ASP A 180 14.29 -12.58 7.49
CA ASP A 180 15.62 -13.17 7.19
C ASP A 180 15.53 -14.53 6.49
N SER A 181 14.49 -15.29 6.77
CA SER A 181 14.23 -16.59 6.14
C SER A 181 13.54 -16.52 4.78
N TYR A 182 13.31 -15.29 4.25
CA TYR A 182 12.55 -15.06 3.02
C TYR A 182 13.36 -14.25 1.99
N PRO A 183 14.44 -14.82 1.40
CA PRO A 183 15.33 -14.09 0.51
C PRO A 183 14.67 -13.59 -0.78
N ALA A 184 13.67 -14.26 -1.32
CA ALA A 184 12.97 -13.81 -2.52
C ALA A 184 12.07 -12.59 -2.21
N ILE A 185 11.41 -12.58 -1.05
CA ILE A 185 10.68 -11.39 -0.56
C ILE A 185 11.64 -10.22 -0.37
N GLN A 186 12.80 -10.42 0.25
CA GLN A 186 13.81 -9.38 0.45
C GLN A 186 14.33 -8.82 -0.87
N ALA A 187 14.62 -9.69 -1.85
CA ALA A 187 15.07 -9.27 -3.17
C ALA A 187 14.01 -8.43 -3.90
N TRP A 188 12.74 -8.82 -3.81
CA TRP A 188 11.62 -8.05 -4.36
C TRP A 188 11.45 -6.69 -3.65
N ILE A 189 11.57 -6.64 -2.33
CA ILE A 189 11.55 -5.39 -1.56
C ILE A 189 12.69 -4.47 -2.01
N ALA A 190 13.91 -4.99 -2.08
CA ALA A 190 15.08 -4.23 -2.52
C ALA A 190 14.88 -3.67 -3.94
N LYS A 191 14.40 -4.49 -4.86
CA LYS A 191 14.10 -4.10 -6.24
C LYS A 191 13.10 -2.94 -6.32
N LEU A 192 11.99 -3.02 -5.60
CA LEU A 192 10.94 -1.99 -5.64
C LEU A 192 11.34 -0.72 -4.89
N SER A 193 12.13 -0.84 -3.82
CA SER A 193 12.66 0.32 -3.08
C SER A 193 13.46 1.28 -3.97
N HIS A 194 14.15 0.78 -4.99
CA HIS A 194 14.97 1.58 -5.89
C HIS A 194 14.23 2.08 -7.14
N ARG A 195 12.93 1.78 -7.28
CA ARG A 195 12.17 2.27 -8.45
C ARG A 195 12.02 3.80 -8.41
N PRO A 196 12.31 4.49 -9.52
CA PRO A 196 12.17 5.95 -9.59
C PRO A 196 10.77 6.45 -9.23
N SER A 197 9.72 5.75 -9.67
CA SER A 197 8.32 6.07 -9.36
C SER A 197 8.01 5.96 -7.87
N PHE A 198 8.57 4.95 -7.18
CA PHE A 198 8.42 4.84 -5.73
C PHE A 198 9.16 5.96 -4.99
N GLN A 199 10.39 6.29 -5.41
CA GLN A 199 11.15 7.38 -4.82
C GLN A 199 10.46 8.74 -5.01
N LYS A 200 9.85 8.99 -6.18
CA LYS A 200 9.01 10.17 -6.41
C LYS A 200 7.80 10.20 -5.49
N ALA A 201 7.10 9.07 -5.35
CA ALA A 201 5.97 8.97 -4.43
C ALA A 201 6.34 9.30 -2.98
N LEU A 202 7.50 8.83 -2.50
CA LEU A 202 8.01 9.17 -1.17
C LEU A 202 8.35 10.65 -1.03
N ALA A 203 8.94 11.26 -2.06
CA ALA A 203 9.34 12.68 -2.04
C ALA A 203 8.14 13.65 -1.95
N LEU A 204 6.93 13.20 -2.32
CA LEU A 204 5.71 14.00 -2.17
C LEU A 204 5.22 14.08 -0.72
N MET A 205 5.62 13.14 0.12
CA MET A 205 5.15 13.05 1.51
C MET A 205 6.15 13.74 2.45
N PRO A 206 5.68 14.60 3.38
CA PRO A 206 6.53 15.16 4.44
C PRO A 206 7.21 14.07 5.25
N GLN A 207 8.47 14.32 5.63
CA GLN A 207 9.30 13.45 6.49
C GLN A 207 8.88 13.59 7.94
#